data_3d0e944564bd50266656a37be61b1997
#
_entry.id   3d0e944564bd50266656a37be61b1997
#
_cell.length_a   1.000
_cell.length_b   1.000
_cell.length_c   1.000
_cell.angle_alpha   90.00
_cell.angle_beta   90.00
_cell.angle_gamma   90.00
#
_symmetry.space_group_name_H-M   'P 1'
#
loop_
_entity.id
_entity.type
_entity.pdbx_description
1 polymer ?
#
loop_
_entity_poly.entity_id
_entity_poly.type
_entity_poly.pdbx_seq_one_letter_code
_entity_poly.pdbx_strand_id
1 'polypeptide(L)'
;MLPPSPRPSLPATLVGCSSKSYFDAEQATRWGPDVVDGVADDPAGTDGLFICPSFPLIPVLLQTFGASGGLVGAQDVSVHPRGPYTGEVSAELLAQLGVRLVMAGHPERRRLFGETDEVVRRKVTAAAAAGMAPILVVGEQEEGEPAERAVAAQLDAWLADLPADADVLVAYEPAWAIGRPQPAPPGHVADATLAIRGLLAGRVRDPRVIYGGSAQPGTFGAIRDAAGEAAAVPDGVFMARFGLDPKDFLTVVREVRGTAP
;
A
#
# COMPACT_ATOMS: atom_id res chain seq x y z
N MET A 1 -2.67 -11.09 -29.49
CA MET A 1 -2.48 -10.52 -28.15
C MET A 1 -2.21 -9.04 -28.36
N LEU A 2 -3.10 -8.16 -27.89
CA LEU A 2 -2.83 -6.71 -27.91
C LEU A 2 -1.64 -6.45 -26.98
N PRO A 3 -0.71 -5.53 -27.33
CA PRO A 3 0.35 -5.12 -26.42
C PRO A 3 -0.30 -4.57 -25.14
N PRO A 4 0.29 -4.83 -23.96
CA PRO A 4 -0.21 -4.25 -22.74
C PRO A 4 -0.23 -2.73 -22.90
N SER A 5 -1.37 -2.11 -22.54
CA SER A 5 -1.46 -0.65 -22.49
C SER A 5 -0.35 -0.10 -21.59
N PRO A 6 0.25 1.06 -21.93
CA PRO A 6 1.26 1.66 -21.08
C PRO A 6 0.69 1.79 -19.66
N ARG A 7 1.41 1.23 -18.68
CA ARG A 7 1.03 1.29 -17.28
C ARG A 7 1.11 2.75 -16.84
N PRO A 8 0.01 3.37 -16.35
CA PRO A 8 0.15 4.68 -15.76
C PRO A 8 1.06 4.56 -14.52
N SER A 9 2.01 5.47 -14.39
CA SER A 9 2.88 5.59 -13.21
C SER A 9 2.03 5.76 -11.95
N LEU A 10 2.56 5.35 -10.81
CA LEU A 10 1.91 5.62 -9.52
C LEU A 10 1.81 7.14 -9.28
N PRO A 11 0.69 7.63 -8.71
CA PRO A 11 0.56 9.02 -8.28
C PRO A 11 1.71 9.45 -7.38
N ALA A 12 2.06 10.74 -7.42
CA ALA A 12 3.13 11.29 -6.60
C ALA A 12 2.83 11.19 -5.10
N THR A 13 1.55 11.32 -4.74
CA THR A 13 1.07 11.22 -3.36
C THR A 13 0.05 10.11 -3.25
N LEU A 14 0.13 9.29 -2.19
CA LEU A 14 -0.71 8.12 -2.01
C LEU A 14 -1.28 8.06 -0.59
N VAL A 15 -2.60 8.01 -0.48
CA VAL A 15 -3.29 7.77 0.79
C VAL A 15 -4.19 6.56 0.64
N GLY A 16 -3.95 5.53 1.42
CA GLY A 16 -4.72 4.32 1.31
C GLY A 16 -5.07 3.66 2.63
N CYS A 17 -5.94 2.66 2.53
CA CYS A 17 -6.22 1.80 3.66
C CYS A 17 -6.37 0.33 3.26
N SER A 18 -6.13 -0.55 4.24
CA SER A 18 -6.47 -1.96 4.14
C SER A 18 -7.67 -2.24 5.05
N SER A 19 -8.73 -2.78 4.48
CA SER A 19 -9.88 -3.19 5.30
C SER A 19 -9.59 -4.41 6.17
N LYS A 20 -8.45 -5.08 5.96
CA LYS A 20 -8.17 -6.37 6.57
C LYS A 20 -9.43 -7.26 6.45
N SER A 21 -9.89 -7.88 7.53
CA SER A 21 -11.14 -8.66 7.58
C SER A 21 -12.25 -7.93 8.36
N TYR A 22 -12.17 -6.60 8.47
CA TYR A 22 -13.14 -5.84 9.27
C TYR A 22 -14.39 -5.44 8.50
N PHE A 23 -14.28 -5.15 7.19
CA PHE A 23 -15.44 -4.73 6.41
C PHE A 23 -16.39 -5.87 6.15
N ASP A 24 -17.68 -5.61 6.36
CA ASP A 24 -18.77 -6.34 5.75
C ASP A 24 -19.17 -5.71 4.39
N ALA A 25 -20.13 -6.34 3.71
CA ALA A 25 -20.57 -5.90 2.39
C ALA A 25 -21.27 -4.53 2.43
N GLU A 26 -22.00 -4.22 3.50
CA GLU A 26 -22.71 -2.94 3.66
C GLU A 26 -21.72 -1.80 3.86
N GLN A 27 -20.71 -2.00 4.72
CA GLN A 27 -19.64 -1.02 4.95
C GLN A 27 -18.88 -0.73 3.67
N ALA A 28 -18.49 -1.77 2.91
CA ALA A 28 -17.79 -1.60 1.64
C ALA A 28 -18.61 -0.82 0.60
N THR A 29 -19.93 -1.04 0.56
CA THR A 29 -20.84 -0.34 -0.35
C THR A 29 -20.94 1.16 -0.03
N ARG A 30 -20.86 1.53 1.23
CA ARG A 30 -20.95 2.94 1.67
C ARG A 30 -19.61 3.68 1.61
N TRP A 31 -18.53 3.01 2.01
CA TRP A 31 -17.22 3.64 2.14
C TRP A 31 -16.75 4.32 0.85
N GLY A 32 -16.91 3.68 -0.30
CA GLY A 32 -16.51 4.24 -1.60
C GLY A 32 -17.20 5.56 -1.92
N PRO A 33 -18.55 5.61 -1.98
CA PRO A 33 -19.30 6.87 -2.18
C PRO A 33 -18.97 7.94 -1.15
N ASP A 34 -18.89 7.60 0.15
CA ASP A 34 -18.61 8.58 1.21
C ASP A 34 -17.23 9.25 1.03
N VAL A 35 -16.23 8.48 0.58
CA VAL A 35 -14.90 9.04 0.27
C VAL A 35 -14.94 9.90 -0.99
N VAL A 36 -15.62 9.45 -2.05
CA VAL A 36 -15.76 10.21 -3.31
C VAL A 36 -16.43 11.55 -3.06
N ASP A 37 -17.54 11.55 -2.33
CA ASP A 37 -18.28 12.75 -1.97
C ASP A 37 -17.44 13.71 -1.10
N GLY A 38 -16.64 13.13 -0.19
CA GLY A 38 -15.77 13.89 0.70
C GLY A 38 -14.58 14.60 0.03
N VAL A 39 -14.26 14.24 -1.22
CA VAL A 39 -13.22 14.91 -2.05
C VAL A 39 -13.80 15.58 -3.29
N ALA A 40 -15.12 15.73 -3.39
CA ALA A 40 -15.77 16.28 -4.60
C ALA A 40 -15.32 17.72 -4.93
N ASP A 41 -15.02 18.51 -3.92
CA ASP A 41 -14.53 19.90 -4.06
C ASP A 41 -12.99 20.00 -4.15
N ASP A 42 -12.26 18.89 -3.99
CA ASP A 42 -10.81 18.85 -4.11
C ASP A 42 -10.43 18.66 -5.60
N PRO A 43 -9.63 19.58 -6.20
CA PRO A 43 -9.21 19.44 -7.60
C PRO A 43 -8.52 18.12 -7.94
N ALA A 44 -7.87 17.49 -6.96
CA ALA A 44 -7.25 16.17 -7.13
C ALA A 44 -8.28 15.01 -7.06
N GLY A 45 -9.50 15.28 -6.56
CA GLY A 45 -10.54 14.25 -6.45
C GLY A 45 -10.02 12.99 -5.75
N THR A 46 -10.21 11.85 -6.38
CA THR A 46 -9.72 10.55 -5.88
C THR A 46 -8.30 10.17 -6.34
N ASP A 47 -7.59 11.04 -7.05
CA ASP A 47 -6.22 10.73 -7.49
C ASP A 47 -5.31 10.43 -6.30
N GLY A 48 -4.55 9.33 -6.39
CA GLY A 48 -3.69 8.84 -5.32
C GLY A 48 -4.39 8.21 -4.11
N LEU A 49 -5.73 8.18 -4.07
CA LEU A 49 -6.46 7.48 -3.03
C LEU A 49 -6.61 6.00 -3.38
N PHE A 50 -6.42 5.11 -2.40
CA PHE A 50 -6.56 3.68 -2.65
C PHE A 50 -7.11 2.90 -1.45
N ILE A 51 -7.70 1.73 -1.76
CA ILE A 51 -8.15 0.76 -0.76
C ILE A 51 -7.77 -0.66 -1.16
N CYS A 52 -7.30 -1.45 -0.20
CA CYS A 52 -7.06 -2.89 -0.34
C CYS A 52 -8.12 -3.66 0.48
N PRO A 53 -9.25 -4.06 -0.12
CA PRO A 53 -10.29 -4.81 0.56
C PRO A 53 -10.04 -6.32 0.52
N SER A 54 -10.85 -7.09 1.27
CA SER A 54 -10.97 -8.54 1.09
C SER A 54 -11.46 -8.85 -0.32
N PHE A 55 -11.03 -9.98 -0.91
CA PHE A 55 -11.34 -10.34 -2.29
C PHE A 55 -12.82 -10.22 -2.69
N PRO A 56 -13.80 -10.69 -1.87
CA PRO A 56 -15.23 -10.59 -2.25
C PRO A 56 -15.74 -9.15 -2.40
N LEU A 57 -15.05 -8.17 -1.80
CA LEU A 57 -15.45 -6.77 -1.80
C LEU A 57 -14.81 -5.96 -2.95
N ILE A 58 -13.83 -6.54 -3.66
CA ILE A 58 -13.15 -5.88 -4.78
C ILE A 58 -14.14 -5.41 -5.85
N PRO A 59 -15.09 -6.24 -6.37
CA PRO A 59 -16.00 -5.80 -7.41
C PRO A 59 -16.89 -4.61 -6.99
N VAL A 60 -17.36 -4.60 -5.76
CA VAL A 60 -18.18 -3.51 -5.23
C VAL A 60 -17.38 -2.19 -5.18
N LEU A 61 -16.16 -2.23 -4.67
CA LEU A 61 -15.30 -1.04 -4.56
C LEU A 61 -14.79 -0.56 -5.93
N LEU A 62 -14.60 -1.45 -6.89
CA LEU A 62 -14.32 -1.05 -8.26
C LEU A 62 -15.47 -0.27 -8.90
N GLN A 63 -16.73 -0.66 -8.61
CA GLN A 63 -17.93 0.01 -9.12
C GLN A 63 -18.21 1.36 -8.45
N THR A 64 -17.92 1.49 -7.17
CA THR A 64 -18.25 2.68 -6.37
C THR A 64 -17.09 3.68 -6.32
N PHE A 65 -15.92 3.22 -5.90
CA PHE A 65 -14.72 4.04 -5.71
C PHE A 65 -13.81 4.05 -6.95
N GLY A 66 -13.58 2.89 -7.56
CA GLY A 66 -12.73 2.76 -8.75
C GLY A 66 -13.29 3.50 -9.97
N ALA A 67 -14.60 3.54 -10.14
CA ALA A 67 -15.28 4.28 -11.22
C ALA A 67 -15.02 5.80 -11.15
N SER A 68 -14.70 6.33 -9.97
CA SER A 68 -14.34 7.75 -9.75
C SER A 68 -12.84 8.03 -9.84
N GLY A 69 -12.03 7.04 -10.27
CA GLY A 69 -10.57 7.17 -10.42
C GLY A 69 -9.76 6.71 -9.22
N GLY A 70 -10.39 6.33 -8.11
CA GLY A 70 -9.69 5.73 -6.96
C GLY A 70 -9.06 4.39 -7.30
N LEU A 71 -7.93 4.05 -6.69
CA LEU A 71 -7.25 2.80 -6.95
C LEU A 71 -7.78 1.70 -6.02
N VAL A 72 -8.19 0.57 -6.61
CA VAL A 72 -8.55 -0.62 -5.83
C VAL A 72 -7.42 -1.62 -5.90
N GLY A 73 -6.96 -2.05 -4.73
CA GLY A 73 -5.93 -3.05 -4.54
C GLY A 73 -6.49 -4.38 -4.05
N ALA A 74 -5.59 -5.34 -3.83
CA ALA A 74 -5.87 -6.60 -3.18
C ALA A 74 -4.92 -6.82 -2.01
N GLN A 75 -5.40 -7.51 -0.96
CA GLN A 75 -4.60 -7.79 0.24
C GLN A 75 -3.63 -8.94 0.06
N ASP A 76 -3.78 -9.70 -1.01
CA ASP A 76 -2.96 -10.87 -1.33
C ASP A 76 -3.13 -11.26 -2.80
N VAL A 77 -2.30 -12.22 -3.27
CA VAL A 77 -2.38 -12.82 -4.59
C VAL A 77 -1.78 -14.23 -4.55
N SER A 78 -2.23 -15.11 -5.44
CA SER A 78 -1.62 -16.42 -5.61
C SER A 78 -0.20 -16.32 -6.20
N VAL A 79 0.69 -17.19 -5.76
CA VAL A 79 2.00 -17.41 -6.42
C VAL A 79 1.86 -18.22 -7.72
N HIS A 80 0.68 -18.75 -7.98
CA HIS A 80 0.39 -19.61 -9.13
C HIS A 80 -0.41 -18.87 -10.19
N PRO A 81 -0.15 -19.12 -11.47
CA PRO A 81 -0.99 -18.62 -12.57
C PRO A 81 -2.36 -19.30 -12.54
N ARG A 82 -3.21 -18.97 -13.49
CA ARG A 82 -4.48 -19.68 -13.68
C ARG A 82 -4.24 -21.19 -13.83
N GLY A 83 -5.00 -22.01 -13.07
CA GLY A 83 -4.81 -23.46 -13.08
C GLY A 83 -5.55 -24.17 -11.94
N PRO A 84 -5.15 -25.41 -11.62
CA PRO A 84 -5.80 -26.27 -10.63
C PRO A 84 -5.37 -25.92 -9.19
N TYR A 85 -5.63 -24.70 -8.77
CA TYR A 85 -5.27 -24.16 -7.45
C TYR A 85 -6.52 -23.70 -6.70
N THR A 86 -7.32 -24.64 -6.25
CA THR A 86 -8.61 -24.39 -5.59
C THR A 86 -8.44 -23.45 -4.39
N GLY A 87 -9.21 -22.35 -4.39
CA GLY A 87 -9.19 -21.34 -3.34
C GLY A 87 -8.23 -20.16 -3.59
N GLU A 88 -7.32 -20.29 -4.55
CA GLU A 88 -6.37 -19.24 -4.91
C GLU A 88 -7.00 -18.19 -5.86
N VAL A 89 -6.52 -16.95 -5.75
CA VAL A 89 -6.90 -15.85 -6.63
C VAL A 89 -5.67 -15.41 -7.44
N SER A 90 -5.66 -15.70 -8.74
CA SER A 90 -4.52 -15.42 -9.59
C SER A 90 -4.34 -13.94 -9.90
N ALA A 91 -3.10 -13.54 -10.17
CA ALA A 91 -2.76 -12.16 -10.53
C ALA A 91 -3.49 -11.72 -11.82
N GLU A 92 -3.63 -12.63 -12.80
CA GLU A 92 -4.33 -12.36 -14.04
C GLU A 92 -5.83 -12.05 -13.83
N LEU A 93 -6.48 -12.76 -12.89
CA LEU A 93 -7.88 -12.49 -12.56
C LEU A 93 -8.03 -11.12 -11.90
N LEU A 94 -7.17 -10.80 -10.93
CA LEU A 94 -7.20 -9.49 -10.26
C LEU A 94 -6.99 -8.35 -11.26
N ALA A 95 -6.01 -8.48 -12.16
CA ALA A 95 -5.77 -7.48 -13.19
C ALA A 95 -6.95 -7.33 -14.18
N GLN A 96 -7.60 -8.45 -14.58
CA GLN A 96 -8.78 -8.43 -15.42
C GLN A 96 -9.98 -7.73 -14.76
N LEU A 97 -10.11 -7.83 -13.44
CA LEU A 97 -11.12 -7.09 -12.67
C LEU A 97 -10.85 -5.59 -12.60
N GLY A 98 -9.62 -5.14 -12.84
CA GLY A 98 -9.22 -3.74 -12.72
C GLY A 98 -8.44 -3.41 -11.45
N VAL A 99 -7.99 -4.42 -10.70
CA VAL A 99 -7.10 -4.22 -9.55
C VAL A 99 -5.77 -3.63 -10.01
N ARG A 100 -5.27 -2.63 -9.29
CA ARG A 100 -4.06 -1.88 -9.65
C ARG A 100 -2.89 -2.12 -8.70
N LEU A 101 -3.16 -2.48 -7.47
CA LEU A 101 -2.20 -2.64 -6.39
C LEU A 101 -2.37 -4.01 -5.73
N VAL A 102 -1.27 -4.63 -5.27
CA VAL A 102 -1.34 -5.91 -4.55
C VAL A 102 -0.38 -5.89 -3.36
N MET A 103 -0.89 -6.10 -2.16
CA MET A 103 -0.06 -6.22 -0.97
C MET A 103 0.75 -7.52 -1.00
N ALA A 104 2.02 -7.43 -0.59
CA ALA A 104 2.91 -8.57 -0.42
C ALA A 104 3.83 -8.37 0.79
N GLY A 105 4.12 -9.44 1.52
CA GLY A 105 5.04 -9.42 2.64
C GLY A 105 4.47 -8.89 3.96
N HIS A 106 3.16 -8.64 4.05
CA HIS A 106 2.55 -8.12 5.28
C HIS A 106 2.88 -9.00 6.50
N PRO A 107 3.31 -8.44 7.65
CA PRO A 107 3.73 -9.19 8.83
C PRO A 107 2.69 -10.19 9.34
N GLU A 108 1.40 -9.87 9.26
CA GLU A 108 0.33 -10.81 9.64
C GLU A 108 0.36 -12.07 8.77
N ARG A 109 0.58 -11.93 7.47
CA ARG A 109 0.62 -13.09 6.57
C ARG A 109 1.87 -13.93 6.79
N ARG A 110 3.01 -13.28 7.01
CA ARG A 110 4.25 -13.97 7.37
C ARG A 110 4.10 -14.76 8.68
N ARG A 111 3.53 -14.14 9.70
CA ARG A 111 3.36 -14.73 11.02
C ARG A 111 2.26 -15.79 11.09
N LEU A 112 1.07 -15.51 10.52
CA LEU A 112 -0.13 -16.35 10.69
C LEU A 112 -0.28 -17.42 9.61
N PHE A 113 0.24 -17.17 8.42
CA PHE A 113 0.11 -18.07 7.26
C PHE A 113 1.44 -18.61 6.77
N GLY A 114 2.55 -18.32 7.46
CA GLY A 114 3.86 -18.89 7.19
C GLY A 114 4.49 -18.44 5.86
N GLU A 115 4.14 -17.25 5.37
CA GLU A 115 4.73 -16.74 4.13
C GLU A 115 6.22 -16.45 4.30
N THR A 116 7.04 -17.18 3.53
CA THR A 116 8.48 -17.01 3.47
C THR A 116 8.87 -15.91 2.48
N ASP A 117 10.12 -15.46 2.50
CA ASP A 117 10.63 -14.47 1.52
C ASP A 117 10.50 -14.99 0.09
N GLU A 118 10.66 -16.29 -0.14
CA GLU A 118 10.44 -16.91 -1.44
C GLU A 118 8.98 -16.79 -1.91
N VAL A 119 8.02 -17.03 -1.00
CA VAL A 119 6.59 -16.85 -1.30
C VAL A 119 6.29 -15.40 -1.63
N VAL A 120 6.81 -14.45 -0.84
CA VAL A 120 6.61 -13.01 -1.08
C VAL A 120 7.22 -12.61 -2.42
N ARG A 121 8.45 -13.01 -2.73
CA ARG A 121 9.12 -12.76 -4.02
C ARG A 121 8.26 -13.22 -5.20
N ARG A 122 7.73 -14.44 -5.15
CA ARG A 122 6.86 -14.98 -6.20
C ARG A 122 5.55 -14.20 -6.35
N LYS A 123 4.94 -13.74 -5.25
CA LYS A 123 3.75 -12.88 -5.29
C LYS A 123 4.05 -11.53 -5.93
N VAL A 124 5.17 -10.91 -5.57
CA VAL A 124 5.65 -9.64 -6.14
C VAL A 124 5.83 -9.79 -7.66
N THR A 125 6.53 -10.84 -8.08
CA THR A 125 6.76 -11.13 -9.51
C THR A 125 5.44 -11.38 -10.25
N ALA A 126 4.50 -12.16 -9.67
CA ALA A 126 3.21 -12.44 -10.28
C ALA A 126 2.36 -11.17 -10.44
N ALA A 127 2.31 -10.29 -9.43
CA ALA A 127 1.60 -9.02 -9.49
C ALA A 127 2.17 -8.11 -10.59
N ALA A 128 3.49 -7.93 -10.62
CA ALA A 128 4.16 -7.09 -11.61
C ALA A 128 3.99 -7.63 -13.04
N ALA A 129 4.10 -8.95 -13.24
CA ALA A 129 3.89 -9.58 -14.55
C ALA A 129 2.46 -9.39 -15.06
N ALA A 130 1.46 -9.32 -14.17
CA ALA A 130 0.07 -9.03 -14.52
C ALA A 130 -0.22 -7.53 -14.72
N GLY A 131 0.76 -6.65 -14.51
CA GLY A 131 0.61 -5.21 -14.70
C GLY A 131 0.11 -4.44 -13.48
N MET A 132 0.09 -5.06 -12.31
CA MET A 132 -0.23 -4.41 -11.04
C MET A 132 1.05 -3.97 -10.32
N ALA A 133 0.99 -2.87 -9.58
CA ALA A 133 2.11 -2.47 -8.72
C ALA A 133 2.04 -3.23 -7.38
N PRO A 134 3.10 -3.96 -6.99
CA PRO A 134 3.15 -4.56 -5.67
C PRO A 134 3.31 -3.48 -4.59
N ILE A 135 2.57 -3.62 -3.49
CA ILE A 135 2.78 -2.91 -2.23
C ILE A 135 3.65 -3.80 -1.35
N LEU A 136 4.92 -3.50 -1.26
CA LEU A 136 5.87 -4.21 -0.41
C LEU A 136 5.71 -3.72 1.02
N VAL A 137 5.18 -4.55 1.91
CA VAL A 137 5.06 -4.20 3.33
C VAL A 137 6.33 -4.61 4.05
N VAL A 138 7.19 -3.64 4.33
CA VAL A 138 8.53 -3.84 4.90
C VAL A 138 8.66 -3.17 6.26
N GLY A 139 9.53 -3.68 7.09
CA GLY A 139 9.86 -3.10 8.39
C GLY A 139 10.56 -4.11 9.30
N GLU A 140 11.19 -3.60 10.33
CA GLU A 140 11.82 -4.40 11.37
C GLU A 140 10.78 -5.08 12.27
N GLN A 141 11.18 -6.23 12.85
CA GLN A 141 10.28 -7.04 13.66
C GLN A 141 10.21 -6.56 15.12
N GLU A 142 11.35 -6.10 15.67
CA GLU A 142 11.47 -5.71 17.06
C GLU A 142 11.83 -4.24 17.21
N GLU A 143 11.34 -3.61 18.27
CA GLU A 143 11.69 -2.24 18.62
C GLU A 143 13.17 -2.16 18.98
N GLY A 144 13.90 -1.23 18.33
CA GLY A 144 15.35 -1.06 18.48
C GLY A 144 16.20 -1.84 17.48
N GLU A 145 15.60 -2.70 16.66
CA GLU A 145 16.28 -3.27 15.49
C GLU A 145 16.56 -2.15 14.46
N PRO A 146 17.74 -2.10 13.81
CA PRO A 146 18.02 -1.13 12.75
C PRO A 146 17.10 -1.33 11.55
N ALA A 147 16.16 -0.40 11.31
CA ALA A 147 15.18 -0.46 10.22
C ALA A 147 15.85 -0.65 8.86
N GLU A 148 16.92 0.10 8.57
CA GLU A 148 17.66 0.00 7.30
C GLU A 148 18.13 -1.43 7.02
N ARG A 149 18.68 -2.12 8.02
CA ARG A 149 19.19 -3.48 7.86
C ARG A 149 18.06 -4.48 7.58
N ALA A 150 16.99 -4.39 8.33
CA ALA A 150 15.84 -5.29 8.17
C ALA A 150 15.19 -5.10 6.81
N VAL A 151 14.97 -3.84 6.41
CA VAL A 151 14.36 -3.49 5.13
C VAL A 151 15.28 -3.86 3.96
N ALA A 152 16.60 -3.64 4.06
CA ALA A 152 17.54 -4.04 3.01
C ALA A 152 17.42 -5.54 2.71
N ALA A 153 17.43 -6.39 3.74
CA ALA A 153 17.30 -7.84 3.57
C ALA A 153 15.97 -8.25 2.90
N GLN A 154 14.86 -7.59 3.28
CA GLN A 154 13.53 -7.83 2.68
C GLN A 154 13.50 -7.40 1.20
N LEU A 155 13.98 -6.19 0.89
CA LEU A 155 14.02 -5.68 -0.48
C LEU A 155 14.96 -6.50 -1.37
N ASP A 156 16.10 -6.94 -0.86
CA ASP A 156 17.02 -7.81 -1.60
C ASP A 156 16.37 -9.13 -1.99
N ALA A 157 15.64 -9.73 -1.05
CA ALA A 157 14.96 -11.00 -1.29
C ALA A 157 13.76 -10.84 -2.25
N TRP A 158 12.96 -9.77 -2.10
CA TRP A 158 11.67 -9.66 -2.79
C TRP A 158 11.74 -9.00 -4.17
N LEU A 159 12.76 -8.18 -4.43
CA LEU A 159 12.96 -7.51 -5.72
C LEU A 159 13.87 -8.30 -6.69
N ALA A 160 14.41 -9.44 -6.28
CA ALA A 160 15.43 -10.17 -7.03
C ALA A 160 15.04 -10.49 -8.49
N ASP A 161 13.76 -10.79 -8.74
CA ASP A 161 13.24 -11.13 -10.07
C ASP A 161 12.38 -10.02 -10.68
N LEU A 162 12.36 -8.83 -10.08
CA LEU A 162 11.52 -7.74 -10.54
C LEU A 162 12.23 -6.96 -11.66
N PRO A 163 11.54 -6.68 -12.79
CA PRO A 163 12.08 -5.79 -13.81
C PRO A 163 12.36 -4.39 -13.27
N ALA A 164 13.47 -3.77 -13.66
CA ALA A 164 13.86 -2.44 -13.20
C ALA A 164 12.86 -1.32 -13.62
N ASP A 165 12.00 -1.58 -14.58
CA ASP A 165 10.93 -0.67 -15.02
C ASP A 165 9.58 -0.94 -14.31
N ALA A 166 9.53 -1.85 -13.34
CA ALA A 166 8.33 -2.11 -12.56
C ALA A 166 8.00 -0.94 -11.63
N ASP A 167 6.71 -0.62 -11.53
CA ASP A 167 6.20 0.29 -10.51
C ASP A 167 6.13 -0.45 -9.17
N VAL A 168 6.63 0.19 -8.11
CA VAL A 168 6.67 -0.38 -6.75
C VAL A 168 6.20 0.66 -5.75
N LEU A 169 5.29 0.25 -4.87
CA LEU A 169 4.92 0.99 -3.67
C LEU A 169 5.49 0.28 -2.45
N VAL A 170 6.26 0.97 -1.63
CA VAL A 170 6.78 0.43 -0.38
C VAL A 170 5.99 1.02 0.77
N ALA A 171 5.32 0.18 1.55
CA ALA A 171 4.68 0.53 2.80
C ALA A 171 5.61 0.18 3.96
N TYR A 172 6.19 1.20 4.59
CA TYR A 172 7.01 0.99 5.78
C TYR A 172 6.13 0.79 7.00
N GLU A 173 6.15 -0.42 7.53
CA GLU A 173 5.38 -0.85 8.70
C GLU A 173 6.28 -1.58 9.70
N PRO A 174 6.89 -0.89 10.67
CA PRO A 174 7.61 -1.58 11.73
C PRO A 174 6.65 -2.51 12.47
N ALA A 175 6.92 -3.82 12.44
CA ALA A 175 6.00 -4.85 12.94
C ALA A 175 5.65 -4.65 14.41
N TRP A 176 6.59 -4.14 15.20
CA TRP A 176 6.39 -3.83 16.61
C TRP A 176 5.38 -2.69 16.86
N ALA A 177 5.16 -1.80 15.87
CA ALA A 177 4.20 -0.69 15.98
C ALA A 177 2.78 -1.07 15.52
N ILE A 178 2.62 -2.20 14.81
CA ILE A 178 1.31 -2.64 14.30
C ILE A 178 0.36 -2.97 15.46
N GLY A 179 -0.82 -2.34 15.44
CA GLY A 179 -1.85 -2.56 16.46
C GLY A 179 -1.62 -1.84 17.78
N ARG A 180 -0.53 -1.11 17.93
CA ARG A 180 -0.32 -0.23 19.08
C ARG A 180 -1.22 1.02 18.98
N PRO A 181 -1.57 1.65 20.13
CA PRO A 181 -2.35 2.90 20.13
C PRO A 181 -1.63 4.08 19.49
N GLN A 182 -0.29 4.07 19.53
CA GLN A 182 0.56 5.13 19.00
C GLN A 182 1.36 4.61 17.81
N PRO A 183 1.55 5.42 16.74
CA PRO A 183 2.46 5.11 15.64
C PRO A 183 3.92 5.07 16.12
N ALA A 184 4.83 4.60 15.27
CA ALA A 184 6.26 4.70 15.52
C ALA A 184 6.69 6.18 15.66
N PRO A 185 7.77 6.49 16.42
CA PRO A 185 8.26 7.85 16.58
C PRO A 185 8.48 8.54 15.23
N PRO A 186 8.02 9.79 15.04
CA PRO A 186 8.06 10.48 13.74
C PRO A 186 9.46 10.56 13.12
N GLY A 187 10.49 10.87 13.93
CA GLY A 187 11.89 10.90 13.46
C GLY A 187 12.39 9.54 12.98
N HIS A 188 12.02 8.45 13.68
CA HIS A 188 12.35 7.09 13.24
C HIS A 188 11.72 6.76 11.87
N VAL A 189 10.47 7.18 11.63
CA VAL A 189 9.81 6.99 10.33
C VAL A 189 10.49 7.80 9.24
N ALA A 190 10.88 9.04 9.53
CA ALA A 190 11.60 9.91 8.59
C ALA A 190 12.96 9.30 8.20
N ASP A 191 13.75 8.84 9.18
CA ASP A 191 15.04 8.19 8.94
C ASP A 191 14.89 6.90 8.12
N ALA A 192 13.91 6.07 8.46
CA ALA A 192 13.60 4.85 7.71
C ALA A 192 13.15 5.15 6.26
N THR A 193 12.33 6.19 6.06
CA THR A 193 11.90 6.62 4.71
C THR A 193 13.10 7.00 3.85
N LEU A 194 14.02 7.78 4.40
CA LEU A 194 15.23 8.20 3.69
C LEU A 194 16.11 6.99 3.34
N ALA A 195 16.32 6.08 4.29
CA ALA A 195 17.08 4.85 4.07
C ALA A 195 16.44 3.97 2.98
N ILE A 196 15.12 3.79 3.00
CA ILE A 196 14.38 3.01 2.00
C ILE A 196 14.55 3.61 0.59
N ARG A 197 14.47 4.93 0.45
CA ARG A 197 14.72 5.59 -0.84
C ARG A 197 16.13 5.34 -1.36
N GLY A 198 17.13 5.39 -0.47
CA GLY A 198 18.52 5.03 -0.79
C GLY A 198 18.65 3.59 -1.28
N LEU A 199 18.00 2.65 -0.61
CA LEU A 199 18.01 1.22 -0.97
C LEU A 199 17.30 0.93 -2.30
N LEU A 200 16.31 1.74 -2.70
CA LEU A 200 15.55 1.58 -3.95
C LEU A 200 16.20 2.28 -5.14
N ALA A 201 17.15 3.20 -4.91
CA ALA A 201 17.78 3.99 -5.94
C ALA A 201 18.45 3.10 -7.01
N GLY A 202 18.03 3.27 -8.26
CA GLY A 202 18.55 2.50 -9.41
C GLY A 202 18.06 1.05 -9.50
N ARG A 203 17.22 0.57 -8.57
CA ARG A 203 16.68 -0.80 -8.57
C ARG A 203 15.31 -0.91 -9.23
N VAL A 204 14.47 0.10 -9.06
CA VAL A 204 13.12 0.17 -9.62
C VAL A 204 12.85 1.57 -10.13
N ARG A 205 11.87 1.68 -11.04
CA ARG A 205 11.51 2.97 -11.62
C ARG A 205 10.55 3.71 -10.69
N ASP A 206 10.92 4.94 -10.31
CA ASP A 206 10.08 5.91 -9.60
C ASP A 206 9.25 5.31 -8.42
N PRO A 207 9.92 4.68 -7.45
CA PRO A 207 9.23 4.04 -6.34
C PRO A 207 8.53 5.08 -5.45
N ARG A 208 7.41 4.67 -4.84
CA ARG A 208 6.77 5.45 -3.78
C ARG A 208 6.99 4.78 -2.43
N VAL A 209 7.18 5.60 -1.40
CA VAL A 209 7.35 5.15 -0.01
C VAL A 209 6.28 5.77 0.85
N ILE A 210 5.46 4.96 1.50
CA ILE A 210 4.39 5.40 2.39
C ILE A 210 4.56 4.79 3.78
N TYR A 211 4.01 5.44 4.81
CA TYR A 211 4.05 4.94 6.17
C TYR A 211 2.76 4.21 6.54
N GLY A 212 2.85 2.98 7.07
CA GLY A 212 1.70 2.13 7.39
C GLY A 212 1.54 1.74 8.86
N GLY A 213 2.51 2.00 9.72
CA GLY A 213 2.55 1.53 11.11
C GLY A 213 1.59 2.26 12.05
N SER A 214 0.33 1.83 12.15
CA SER A 214 -0.72 2.46 12.99
C SER A 214 -0.98 3.92 12.64
N ALA A 215 -0.86 4.30 11.35
CA ALA A 215 -1.12 5.64 10.87
C ALA A 215 -2.56 6.08 11.17
N GLN A 216 -2.72 7.31 11.67
CA GLN A 216 -3.97 7.94 12.07
C GLN A 216 -3.90 9.46 11.84
N PRO A 217 -4.99 10.22 11.98
CA PRO A 217 -4.95 11.68 11.88
C PRO A 217 -3.84 12.29 12.74
N GLY A 218 -3.07 13.23 12.17
CA GLY A 218 -1.89 13.88 12.78
C GLY A 218 -0.55 13.12 12.59
N THR A 219 -0.59 11.87 12.13
CA THR A 219 0.64 11.09 11.96
C THR A 219 1.55 11.63 10.87
N PHE A 220 0.98 11.95 9.70
CA PHE A 220 1.79 12.44 8.56
C PHE A 220 2.40 13.81 8.85
N GLY A 221 1.63 14.74 9.44
CA GLY A 221 2.12 16.05 9.86
C GLY A 221 3.29 15.94 10.83
N ALA A 222 3.17 15.09 11.85
CA ALA A 222 4.24 14.85 12.79
C ALA A 222 5.52 14.29 12.14
N ILE A 223 5.38 13.37 11.17
CA ILE A 223 6.53 12.84 10.42
C ILE A 223 7.17 13.94 9.56
N ARG A 224 6.36 14.73 8.84
CA ARG A 224 6.83 15.84 8.02
C ARG A 224 7.59 16.88 8.87
N ASP A 225 7.06 17.22 10.04
CA ASP A 225 7.65 18.22 10.94
C ASP A 225 8.95 17.72 11.61
N ALA A 226 9.10 16.40 11.76
CA ALA A 226 10.31 15.76 12.27
C ALA A 226 11.39 15.51 11.19
N ALA A 227 11.01 15.53 9.91
CA ALA A 227 11.91 15.26 8.80
C ALA A 227 12.94 16.40 8.64
N GLY A 228 14.22 16.05 8.60
CA GLY A 228 15.31 17.02 8.38
C GLY A 228 15.42 17.52 6.94
N GLU A 229 14.84 16.77 5.99
CA GLU A 229 14.84 17.09 4.57
C GLU A 229 13.60 16.50 3.86
N ALA A 230 13.27 17.04 2.69
CA ALA A 230 12.08 16.62 1.94
C ALA A 230 12.09 15.12 1.55
N ALA A 231 13.27 14.56 1.28
CA ALA A 231 13.42 13.14 0.94
C ALA A 231 13.08 12.18 2.10
N ALA A 232 13.12 12.66 3.35
CA ALA A 232 12.73 11.90 4.54
C ALA A 232 11.22 11.91 4.79
N VAL A 233 10.44 12.72 4.07
CA VAL A 233 8.97 12.72 4.14
C VAL A 233 8.44 11.61 3.25
N PRO A 234 7.59 10.69 3.75
CA PRO A 234 6.97 9.67 2.91
C PRO A 234 6.01 10.30 1.88
N ASP A 235 5.76 9.58 0.77
CA ASP A 235 4.83 10.02 -0.28
C ASP A 235 3.36 9.91 0.15
N GLY A 236 3.11 9.50 1.37
CA GLY A 236 1.79 9.39 1.96
C GLY A 236 1.70 8.36 3.07
N VAL A 237 0.50 7.84 3.28
CA VAL A 237 0.21 6.89 4.37
C VAL A 237 -0.67 5.72 3.94
N PHE A 238 -0.52 4.61 4.65
CA PHE A 238 -1.33 3.41 4.49
C PHE A 238 -1.96 3.03 5.83
N MET A 239 -3.25 3.28 5.96
CA MET A 239 -3.98 3.08 7.21
C MET A 239 -4.59 1.68 7.30
N ALA A 240 -4.79 1.20 8.52
CA ALA A 240 -5.64 0.05 8.80
C ALA A 240 -6.98 0.53 9.40
N ARG A 241 -7.21 0.32 10.70
CA ARG A 241 -8.51 0.59 11.35
C ARG A 241 -9.00 2.03 11.20
N PHE A 242 -8.12 3.02 11.30
CA PHE A 242 -8.51 4.43 11.17
C PHE A 242 -8.97 4.79 9.75
N GLY A 243 -8.48 4.10 8.71
CA GLY A 243 -8.94 4.31 7.34
C GLY A 243 -10.30 3.71 7.02
N LEU A 244 -10.91 2.96 7.95
CA LEU A 244 -12.22 2.34 7.75
C LEU A 244 -13.37 3.32 8.01
N ASP A 245 -13.15 4.36 8.80
CA ASP A 245 -14.07 5.49 8.90
C ASP A 245 -13.72 6.51 7.80
N PRO A 246 -14.64 6.80 6.86
CA PRO A 246 -14.39 7.78 5.80
C PRO A 246 -13.97 9.16 6.32
N LYS A 247 -14.45 9.59 7.50
CA LYS A 247 -14.10 10.91 8.08
C LYS A 247 -12.62 10.96 8.50
N ASP A 248 -12.15 9.91 9.18
CA ASP A 248 -10.75 9.81 9.58
C ASP A 248 -9.85 9.66 8.35
N PHE A 249 -10.28 8.86 7.37
CA PHE A 249 -9.59 8.71 6.09
C PHE A 249 -9.42 10.07 5.39
N LEU A 250 -10.51 10.82 5.22
CA LEU A 250 -10.52 12.13 4.59
C LEU A 250 -9.72 13.20 5.38
N THR A 251 -9.68 13.10 6.70
CA THR A 251 -8.83 13.96 7.52
C THR A 251 -7.36 13.75 7.17
N VAL A 252 -6.92 12.50 7.04
CA VAL A 252 -5.55 12.18 6.64
C VAL A 252 -5.28 12.56 5.17
N VAL A 253 -6.25 12.42 4.27
CA VAL A 253 -6.13 12.88 2.88
C VAL A 253 -5.80 14.38 2.84
N ARG A 254 -6.55 15.20 3.58
CA ARG A 254 -6.31 16.66 3.65
C ARG A 254 -4.93 16.97 4.25
N GLU A 255 -4.55 16.28 5.29
CA GLU A 255 -3.24 16.44 5.94
C GLU A 255 -2.08 16.16 4.97
N VAL A 256 -2.15 15.06 4.22
CA VAL A 256 -1.12 14.67 3.24
C VAL A 256 -1.07 15.64 2.06
N ARG A 257 -2.24 16.11 1.59
CA ARG A 257 -2.35 17.08 0.49
C ARG A 257 -2.05 18.53 0.91
N GLY A 258 -1.96 18.80 2.20
CA GLY A 258 -1.75 20.17 2.71
C GLY A 258 -2.94 21.09 2.49
N THR A 259 -4.15 20.55 2.35
CA THR A 259 -5.39 21.29 2.20
C THR A 259 -6.02 21.56 3.57
N ALA A 260 -6.64 22.75 3.74
CA ALA A 260 -7.35 23.08 4.98
C ALA A 260 -8.54 22.13 5.22
N PRO A 261 -8.94 21.93 6.49
CA PRO A 261 -10.08 21.09 6.86
C PRO A 261 -11.42 21.68 6.36
#